data_8564a75860f899f2ec37e4b9ce4d4670
#
_entry.id   8564a75860f899f2ec37e4b9ce4d4670
#
_cell.length_a   1.000
_cell.length_b   1.000
_cell.length_c   1.000
_cell.angle_alpha   90.00
_cell.angle_beta   90.00
_cell.angle_gamma   90.00
#
_symmetry.space_group_name_H-M   'P 1'
#
loop_
_entity.id
_entity.type
_entity.pdbx_description
1 polymer ?
#
loop_
_entity_poly.entity_id
_entity_poly.type
_entity_poly.pdbx_seq_one_letter_code
_entity_poly.pdbx_strand_id
1 'polypeptide(L)'
;MNINPFDLLKNAKQIQEQMGAFQEKLGDLRVSGSSGGGMVEIEMNGRMEVLAVRIADEAIEDRDMLQDLVAAALNNALEKVRETIQQQMGFMGNIPGFPA
;
A
#
# COMPACT_ATOMS: atom_id res chain seq x y z
N MET A 1 -22.29 31.79 -10.65
CA MET A 1 -22.07 30.37 -10.99
C MET A 1 -23.32 29.57 -10.72
N ASN A 2 -23.94 29.09 -11.78
CA ASN A 2 -25.15 28.28 -11.62
C ASN A 2 -24.73 26.83 -11.36
N ILE A 3 -24.90 26.40 -10.13
CA ILE A 3 -24.65 25.00 -9.76
C ILE A 3 -25.95 24.24 -9.94
N ASN A 4 -25.98 23.38 -10.94
CA ASN A 4 -27.11 22.50 -11.17
C ASN A 4 -27.01 21.29 -10.25
N PRO A 5 -28.07 20.97 -9.47
CA PRO A 5 -28.04 19.78 -8.60
C PRO A 5 -27.74 18.47 -9.36
N PHE A 6 -28.18 18.36 -10.60
CA PHE A 6 -27.89 17.19 -11.44
C PHE A 6 -26.42 17.08 -11.77
N ASP A 7 -25.73 18.20 -12.02
CA ASP A 7 -24.29 18.22 -12.28
C ASP A 7 -23.51 17.82 -11.04
N LEU A 8 -23.95 18.27 -9.87
CA LEU A 8 -23.34 17.87 -8.59
C LEU A 8 -23.46 16.37 -8.37
N LEU A 9 -24.62 15.79 -8.64
CA LEU A 9 -24.84 14.35 -8.52
C LEU A 9 -23.99 13.56 -9.52
N LYS A 10 -23.88 14.03 -10.76
CA LYS A 10 -23.00 13.43 -11.76
C LYS A 10 -21.55 13.44 -11.34
N ASN A 11 -21.08 14.58 -10.84
CA ASN A 11 -19.69 14.73 -10.38
C ASN A 11 -19.41 13.83 -9.17
N ALA A 12 -20.36 13.75 -8.23
CA ALA A 12 -20.22 12.87 -7.07
C ALA A 12 -20.13 11.40 -7.49
N LYS A 13 -20.94 10.98 -8.46
CA LYS A 13 -20.91 9.62 -9.01
C LYS A 13 -19.57 9.32 -9.68
N GLN A 14 -19.07 10.25 -10.48
CA GLN A 14 -17.78 10.09 -11.16
C GLN A 14 -16.63 9.96 -10.16
N ILE A 15 -16.65 10.78 -9.12
CA ILE A 15 -15.65 10.71 -8.05
C ILE A 15 -15.71 9.35 -7.35
N GLN A 16 -16.91 8.87 -7.05
CA GLN A 16 -17.13 7.57 -6.43
C GLN A 16 -16.59 6.43 -7.30
N GLU A 17 -16.84 6.49 -8.60
CA GLU A 17 -16.34 5.49 -9.55
C GLU A 17 -14.82 5.52 -9.65
N GLN A 18 -14.23 6.72 -9.69
CA GLN A 18 -12.78 6.89 -9.72
C GLN A 18 -12.12 6.38 -8.44
N MET A 19 -12.73 6.63 -7.29
CA MET A 19 -12.24 6.12 -6.01
C MET A 19 -12.32 4.60 -5.96
N GLY A 20 -13.41 4.02 -6.46
CA GLY A 20 -13.56 2.58 -6.55
C GLY A 20 -12.50 1.94 -7.44
N ALA A 21 -12.26 2.53 -8.61
CA ALA A 21 -11.21 2.08 -9.53
C ALA A 21 -9.81 2.19 -8.90
N PHE A 22 -9.55 3.26 -8.16
CA PHE A 22 -8.29 3.45 -7.45
C PHE A 22 -8.11 2.38 -6.37
N GLN A 23 -9.15 2.09 -5.60
CA GLN A 23 -9.12 1.03 -4.59
C GLN A 23 -8.84 -0.35 -5.21
N GLU A 24 -9.42 -0.64 -6.36
CA GLU A 24 -9.15 -1.88 -7.09
C GLU A 24 -7.69 -1.94 -7.53
N LYS A 25 -7.14 -0.85 -8.06
CA LYS A 25 -5.74 -0.75 -8.44
C LYS A 25 -4.82 -1.01 -7.26
N LEU A 26 -5.13 -0.43 -6.10
CA LEU A 26 -4.35 -0.66 -4.88
C LEU A 26 -4.35 -2.15 -4.50
N GLY A 27 -5.50 -2.81 -4.63
CA GLY A 27 -5.61 -4.24 -4.34
C GLY A 27 -4.77 -5.11 -5.26
N ASP A 28 -4.51 -4.65 -6.49
CA ASP A 28 -3.71 -5.38 -7.49
C ASP A 28 -2.21 -5.15 -7.34
N LEU A 29 -1.80 -4.12 -6.60
CA LEU A 29 -0.39 -3.87 -6.36
C LEU A 29 0.21 -4.98 -5.50
N ARG A 30 1.45 -5.34 -5.82
CA ARG A 30 2.21 -6.32 -5.05
C ARG A 30 3.53 -5.70 -4.62
N VAL A 31 3.75 -5.72 -3.32
CA VAL A 31 4.95 -5.18 -2.70
C VAL A 31 5.49 -6.22 -1.75
N SER A 32 6.80 -6.37 -1.72
CA SER A 32 7.46 -7.33 -0.86
C SER A 32 8.41 -6.63 0.08
N GLY A 33 8.34 -6.96 1.36
CA GLY A 33 9.30 -6.52 2.38
C GLY A 33 10.05 -7.71 2.91
N SER A 34 11.28 -7.49 3.34
CA SER A 34 12.12 -8.58 3.86
C SER A 34 13.01 -8.10 4.99
N SER A 35 13.57 -9.05 5.72
CA SER A 35 14.53 -8.81 6.78
C SER A 35 15.48 -9.99 6.92
N GLY A 36 16.61 -9.77 7.60
CA GLY A 36 17.56 -10.83 7.88
C GLY A 36 18.13 -11.50 6.63
N GLY A 37 18.38 -10.73 5.56
CA GLY A 37 18.90 -11.29 4.33
C GLY A 37 17.91 -12.20 3.61
N GLY A 38 16.62 -11.97 3.80
CA GLY A 38 15.57 -12.77 3.19
C GLY A 38 15.04 -13.90 4.06
N MET A 39 15.45 -13.95 5.33
CA MET A 39 14.94 -14.97 6.26
C MET A 39 13.45 -14.84 6.51
N VAL A 40 12.92 -13.61 6.48
CA VAL A 40 11.49 -13.34 6.53
C VAL A 40 11.14 -12.43 5.37
N GLU A 41 10.12 -12.84 4.61
CA GLU A 41 9.56 -12.04 3.52
C GLU A 41 8.07 -11.89 3.73
N ILE A 42 7.56 -10.68 3.52
CA ILE A 42 6.12 -10.39 3.64
C ILE A 42 5.67 -9.75 2.35
N GLU A 43 4.66 -10.36 1.73
CA GLU A 43 4.01 -9.82 0.54
C GLU A 43 2.75 -9.07 0.95
N MET A 44 2.57 -7.89 0.39
CA MET A 44 1.50 -6.97 0.74
C MET A 44 0.92 -6.34 -0.52
N ASN A 45 -0.35 -5.93 -0.47
CA ASN A 45 -0.93 -5.14 -1.55
C ASN A 45 -0.96 -3.65 -1.18
N GLY A 46 -1.46 -2.82 -2.09
CA GLY A 46 -1.53 -1.37 -1.87
C GLY A 46 -2.56 -0.93 -0.84
N ARG A 47 -3.43 -1.83 -0.41
CA ARG A 47 -4.38 -1.58 0.69
C ARG A 47 -3.78 -1.89 2.05
N MET A 48 -2.49 -2.19 2.09
CA MET A 48 -1.78 -2.59 3.31
C MET A 48 -2.30 -3.89 3.91
N GLU A 49 -2.81 -4.78 3.07
CA GLU A 49 -3.20 -6.12 3.45
C GLU A 49 -2.02 -7.06 3.25
N VAL A 50 -1.74 -7.88 4.25
CA VAL A 50 -0.71 -8.92 4.16
C VAL A 50 -1.28 -10.10 3.39
N LEU A 51 -0.63 -10.48 2.29
CA LEU A 51 -1.08 -11.56 1.41
C LEU A 51 -0.34 -12.85 1.68
N ALA A 52 0.93 -12.78 2.05
CA ALA A 52 1.75 -13.95 2.32
C ALA A 52 2.89 -13.61 3.27
N VAL A 53 3.28 -14.58 4.05
CA VAL A 53 4.46 -14.51 4.92
C VAL A 53 5.29 -15.76 4.64
N ARG A 54 6.57 -15.56 4.34
CA ARG A 54 7.53 -16.65 4.13
C ARG A 54 8.61 -16.55 5.19
N ILE A 55 8.87 -17.65 5.86
CA ILE A 55 9.85 -17.72 6.94
C ILE A 55 10.81 -18.86 6.62
N ALA A 56 12.12 -18.54 6.58
CA ALA A 56 13.13 -19.56 6.39
C ALA A 56 13.24 -20.45 7.62
N ASP A 57 13.55 -21.72 7.42
CA ASP A 57 13.65 -22.70 8.50
C ASP A 57 14.63 -22.26 9.60
N GLU A 58 15.73 -21.63 9.20
CA GLU A 58 16.73 -21.14 10.14
C GLU A 58 16.19 -20.10 11.12
N ALA A 59 15.21 -19.30 10.70
CA ALA A 59 14.62 -18.25 11.54
C ALA A 59 13.74 -18.84 12.64
N ILE A 60 13.19 -20.04 12.43
CA ILE A 60 12.27 -20.68 13.40
C ILE A 60 13.00 -21.19 14.62
N GLU A 61 14.30 -21.45 14.50
CA GLU A 61 15.11 -22.02 15.58
C GLU A 61 15.28 -21.06 16.78
N ASP A 62 15.15 -19.76 16.54
CA ASP A 62 15.26 -18.73 17.57
C ASP A 62 14.00 -17.86 17.55
N ARG A 63 13.12 -18.07 18.51
CA ARG A 63 11.84 -17.37 18.56
C ARG A 63 12.00 -15.86 18.72
N ASP A 64 12.91 -15.43 19.58
CA ASP A 64 13.11 -13.99 19.83
C ASP A 64 13.67 -13.29 18.60
N MET A 65 14.61 -13.93 17.91
CA MET A 65 15.12 -13.44 16.64
C MET A 65 13.99 -13.39 15.59
N LEU A 66 13.17 -14.45 15.53
CA LEU A 66 12.06 -14.51 14.59
C LEU A 66 11.07 -13.35 14.80
N GLN A 67 10.72 -13.05 16.04
CA GLN A 67 9.83 -11.93 16.36
C GLN A 67 10.38 -10.61 15.82
N ASP A 68 11.65 -10.35 16.04
CA ASP A 68 12.33 -9.14 15.55
C ASP A 68 12.37 -9.10 14.03
N LEU A 69 12.66 -10.23 13.39
CA LEU A 69 12.70 -10.32 11.93
C LEU A 69 11.32 -10.08 11.30
N VAL A 70 10.26 -10.62 11.89
CA VAL A 70 8.90 -10.40 11.40
C VAL A 70 8.52 -8.92 11.50
N ALA A 71 8.80 -8.29 12.64
CA ALA A 71 8.54 -6.86 12.82
C ALA A 71 9.30 -6.01 11.78
N ALA A 72 10.57 -6.32 11.57
CA ALA A 72 11.41 -5.60 10.61
C ALA A 72 10.92 -5.80 9.17
N ALA A 73 10.56 -7.03 8.80
CA ALA A 73 10.05 -7.33 7.46
C ALA A 73 8.70 -6.63 7.20
N LEU A 74 7.82 -6.62 8.20
CA LEU A 74 6.53 -5.96 8.10
C LEU A 74 6.69 -4.45 7.93
N ASN A 75 7.54 -3.83 8.73
CA ASN A 75 7.82 -2.40 8.61
C ASN A 75 8.45 -2.06 7.27
N ASN A 76 9.34 -2.91 6.76
CA ASN A 76 9.94 -2.75 5.44
C ASN A 76 8.86 -2.82 4.34
N ALA A 77 7.94 -3.77 4.42
CA ALA A 77 6.85 -3.90 3.47
C ALA A 77 5.93 -2.68 3.50
N LEU A 78 5.57 -2.20 4.69
CA LEU A 78 4.72 -1.01 4.84
C LEU A 78 5.37 0.23 4.23
N GLU A 79 6.66 0.42 4.45
CA GLU A 79 7.42 1.53 3.86
C GLU A 79 7.39 1.46 2.33
N LYS A 80 7.61 0.28 1.77
CA LYS A 80 7.58 0.07 0.32
C LYS A 80 6.19 0.32 -0.27
N VAL A 81 5.14 -0.09 0.45
CA VAL A 81 3.76 0.21 0.03
C VAL A 81 3.54 1.71 -0.05
N ARG A 82 3.95 2.44 0.99
CA ARG A 82 3.81 3.90 1.00
C ARG A 82 4.56 4.56 -0.15
N GLU A 83 5.78 4.14 -0.40
CA GLU A 83 6.59 4.64 -1.53
C GLU A 83 5.91 4.34 -2.87
N THR A 84 5.39 3.15 -3.04
CA THR A 84 4.71 2.75 -4.28
C THR A 84 3.45 3.57 -4.49
N ILE A 85 2.67 3.80 -3.45
CA ILE A 85 1.46 4.64 -3.53
C ILE A 85 1.84 6.07 -3.91
N GLN A 86 2.89 6.62 -3.30
CA GLN A 86 3.38 7.96 -3.64
C GLN A 86 3.79 8.06 -5.11
N GLN A 87 4.46 7.06 -5.63
CA GLN A 87 4.85 6.99 -7.04
C GLN A 87 3.62 6.95 -7.95
N GLN A 88 2.62 6.17 -7.60
CA GLN A 88 1.36 6.07 -8.34
C GLN A 88 0.60 7.39 -8.34
N MET A 89 0.72 8.16 -7.26
CA MET A 89 0.06 9.46 -7.09
C MET A 89 1.01 10.62 -7.39
N GLY A 90 2.16 10.37 -8.01
CA GLY A 90 3.18 11.37 -8.26
C GLY A 90 2.68 12.61 -9.00
N PHE A 91 1.75 12.42 -9.94
CA PHE A 91 1.14 13.53 -10.66
C PHE A 91 0.29 14.42 -9.75
N MET A 92 -0.28 13.87 -8.68
CA MET A 92 -1.08 14.63 -7.70
C MET A 92 -0.21 15.47 -6.77
N GLY A 93 1.04 15.07 -6.56
CA GLY A 93 2.00 15.85 -5.77
C GLY A 93 2.37 17.19 -6.40
N ASN A 94 2.10 17.36 -7.68
CA ASN A 94 2.34 18.62 -8.40
C ASN A 94 1.13 19.54 -8.40
N ILE A 95 0.03 19.15 -7.80
CA ILE A 95 -1.17 19.97 -7.71
C ILE A 95 -1.03 20.95 -6.55
N PRO A 96 -1.22 22.27 -6.79
CA PRO A 96 -1.14 23.25 -5.70
C PRO A 96 -2.15 22.95 -4.60
N GLY A 97 -1.68 22.96 -3.35
CA GLY A 97 -2.52 22.68 -2.19
C GLY A 97 -2.46 21.25 -1.69
N PHE A 98 -1.81 20.32 -2.43
CA PHE A 98 -1.56 18.97 -1.94
C PHE A 98 -0.19 18.89 -1.26
N PRO A 99 -0.10 18.29 -0.08
CA PRO A 99 1.20 18.07 0.55
C PRO A 99 2.02 17.10 -0.31
N ALA A 100 3.24 17.50 -0.58
CA ALA A 100 4.17 16.68 -1.36
C ALA A 100 4.71 15.53 -0.50
#